data_e76e1886d45d836b1c580bb3a981a8a4
#
_entry.id   e76e1886d45d836b1c580bb3a981a8a4
#
_cell.length_a   1.000
_cell.length_b   1.000
_cell.length_c   1.000
_cell.angle_alpha   90.00
_cell.angle_beta   90.00
_cell.angle_gamma   90.00
#
_symmetry.space_group_name_H-M   'P 1'
#
loop_
_entity.id
_entity.type
_entity.pdbx_description
1 polymer ?
#
loop_
_entity_poly.entity_id
_entity_poly.type
_entity_poly.pdbx_seq_one_letter_code
_entity_poly.pdbx_strand_id
1 'polypeptide(L)'
;MITDNKGQISAEFLLLVGSLIVVMLIALSFIASENELSLAMSAARNGVGEGSSYASTAIYPKETFDDYSRANNLLLIPSSVEIINISYTEMGHDSNFDKNKIQFKVYAHSSKDLDKKELDSIGDRINYNLRKSIALTFESTKSTNKLYNPVFSPHYIFTTANVKWV
;
A
#
# COMPACT_ATOMS: atom_id res chain seq x y z
N MET A 1 30.73 56.21 20.18
CA MET A 1 30.68 54.85 19.61
C MET A 1 29.23 54.56 19.30
N ILE A 2 28.77 54.79 18.09
CA ILE A 2 27.36 54.58 17.70
C ILE A 2 27.30 53.08 17.32
N THR A 3 26.72 52.29 18.20
CA THR A 3 26.42 50.87 17.90
C THR A 3 25.30 50.84 16.89
N ASP A 4 25.63 50.38 15.67
CA ASP A 4 24.65 50.26 14.61
C ASP A 4 23.74 49.06 14.88
N ASN A 5 22.72 49.24 15.69
CA ASN A 5 21.73 48.26 16.08
C ASN A 5 20.82 47.78 14.90
N LYS A 6 20.86 48.49 13.76
CA LYS A 6 20.04 48.18 12.56
C LYS A 6 20.48 46.89 11.89
N GLY A 7 21.83 46.66 11.82
CA GLY A 7 22.36 45.44 11.24
C GLY A 7 22.09 44.20 12.11
N GLN A 8 22.10 44.33 13.41
CA GLN A 8 21.86 43.24 14.36
C GLN A 8 20.41 42.73 14.31
N ILE A 9 19.45 43.66 14.29
CA ILE A 9 18.02 43.33 14.16
C ILE A 9 17.76 42.61 12.82
N SER A 10 18.40 43.02 11.73
CA SER A 10 18.28 42.38 10.42
C SER A 10 18.82 40.92 10.44
N ALA A 11 19.96 40.67 11.13
CA ALA A 11 20.54 39.34 11.24
C ALA A 11 19.66 38.40 12.09
N GLU A 12 19.15 38.87 13.21
CA GLU A 12 18.22 38.10 14.06
C GLU A 12 16.92 37.78 13.34
N PHE A 13 16.37 38.74 12.58
CA PHE A 13 15.18 38.49 11.76
C PHE A 13 15.42 37.48 10.66
N LEU A 14 16.55 37.53 9.95
CA LEU A 14 16.91 36.53 8.94
C LEU A 14 17.07 35.14 9.53
N LEU A 15 17.66 35.03 10.72
CA LEU A 15 17.83 33.77 11.42
C LEU A 15 16.48 33.18 11.86
N LEU A 16 15.57 34.03 12.35
CA LEU A 16 14.21 33.63 12.72
C LEU A 16 13.44 33.15 11.49
N VAL A 17 13.44 33.90 10.39
CA VAL A 17 12.78 33.48 9.14
C VAL A 17 13.39 32.21 8.57
N GLY A 18 14.72 32.11 8.57
CA GLY A 18 15.42 30.90 8.12
C GLY A 18 15.04 29.66 8.95
N SER A 19 14.99 29.79 10.27
CA SER A 19 14.55 28.67 11.14
C SER A 19 13.10 28.26 10.89
N LEU A 20 12.21 29.23 10.67
CA LEU A 20 10.80 28.96 10.35
C LEU A 20 10.66 28.18 9.03
N ILE A 21 11.42 28.57 7.99
CA ILE A 21 11.44 27.87 6.69
C ILE A 21 11.89 26.42 6.88
N VAL A 22 12.97 26.17 7.63
CA VAL A 22 13.46 24.81 7.92
C VAL A 22 12.40 23.96 8.60
N VAL A 23 11.73 24.51 9.64
CA VAL A 23 10.64 23.82 10.32
C VAL A 23 9.49 23.49 9.37
N MET A 24 9.10 24.43 8.50
CA MET A 24 8.07 24.19 7.48
C MET A 24 8.46 23.08 6.49
N LEU A 25 9.70 23.05 6.03
CA LEU A 25 10.16 22.00 5.10
C LEU A 25 10.13 20.61 5.74
N ILE A 26 10.52 20.51 7.01
CA ILE A 26 10.43 19.25 7.77
C ILE A 26 8.96 18.82 7.92
N ALA A 27 8.07 19.74 8.27
CA ALA A 27 6.65 19.46 8.42
C ALA A 27 6.00 19.02 7.10
N LEU A 28 6.36 19.65 5.97
CA LEU A 28 5.85 19.26 4.65
C LEU A 28 6.30 17.85 4.25
N SER A 29 7.55 17.46 4.54
CA SER A 29 8.03 16.10 4.27
C SER A 29 7.25 15.06 5.07
N PHE A 30 6.94 15.35 6.32
CA PHE A 30 6.15 14.45 7.17
C PHE A 30 4.71 14.32 6.66
N ILE A 31 4.06 15.43 6.30
CA ILE A 31 2.70 15.42 5.74
C ILE A 31 2.65 14.63 4.42
N ALA A 32 3.67 14.73 3.58
CA ALA A 32 3.74 14.03 2.31
C ALA A 32 3.75 12.50 2.52
N SER A 33 4.54 12.00 3.47
CA SER A 33 4.62 10.56 3.77
C SER A 33 3.31 10.02 4.37
N GLU A 34 2.68 10.74 5.29
CA GLU A 34 1.38 10.37 5.86
C GLU A 34 0.27 10.35 4.79
N ASN A 35 0.29 11.29 3.86
CA ASN A 35 -0.65 11.32 2.75
C ASN A 35 -0.47 10.10 1.81
N GLU A 36 0.76 9.70 1.52
CA GLU A 36 1.01 8.48 0.73
C GLU A 36 0.44 7.23 1.42
N LEU A 37 0.63 7.09 2.72
CA LEU A 37 0.11 5.95 3.48
C LEU A 37 -1.42 5.94 3.48
N SER A 38 -2.04 7.11 3.61
CA SER A 38 -3.50 7.26 3.52
C SER A 38 -4.04 6.89 2.13
N LEU A 39 -3.37 7.34 1.07
CA LEU A 39 -3.69 6.98 -0.32
C LEU A 39 -3.52 5.48 -0.57
N ALA A 40 -2.43 4.88 -0.07
CA ALA A 40 -2.19 3.45 -0.17
C ALA A 40 -3.28 2.64 0.54
N MET A 41 -3.72 3.07 1.73
CA MET A 41 -4.80 2.43 2.47
C MET A 41 -6.14 2.54 1.71
N SER A 42 -6.44 3.69 1.12
CA SER A 42 -7.63 3.88 0.29
C SER A 42 -7.61 2.96 -0.94
N ALA A 43 -6.48 2.92 -1.64
CA ALA A 43 -6.26 2.04 -2.78
C ALA A 43 -6.36 0.56 -2.38
N ALA A 44 -5.80 0.19 -1.23
CA ALA A 44 -5.88 -1.16 -0.69
C ALA A 44 -7.33 -1.59 -0.45
N ARG A 45 -8.16 -0.72 0.15
CA ARG A 45 -9.60 -0.98 0.36
C ARG A 45 -10.33 -1.21 -0.96
N ASN A 46 -10.08 -0.39 -1.96
CA ASN A 46 -10.68 -0.54 -3.29
C ASN A 46 -10.26 -1.87 -3.93
N GLY A 47 -8.96 -2.19 -3.93
CA GLY A 47 -8.44 -3.43 -4.49
C GLY A 47 -8.95 -4.68 -3.76
N VAL A 48 -9.08 -4.63 -2.44
CA VAL A 48 -9.67 -5.73 -1.65
C VAL A 48 -11.14 -5.91 -2.00
N GLY A 49 -11.90 -4.82 -2.13
CA GLY A 49 -13.30 -4.85 -2.57
C GLY A 49 -13.45 -5.50 -3.96
N GLU A 50 -12.60 -5.14 -4.91
CA GLU A 50 -12.56 -5.80 -6.21
C GLU A 50 -12.19 -7.29 -6.09
N GLY A 51 -11.15 -7.62 -5.33
CA GLY A 51 -10.67 -8.99 -5.16
C GLY A 51 -11.63 -9.93 -4.45
N SER A 52 -12.46 -9.42 -3.55
CA SER A 52 -13.49 -10.18 -2.83
C SER A 52 -14.82 -10.30 -3.59
N SER A 53 -15.10 -9.39 -4.52
CA SER A 53 -16.36 -9.38 -5.26
C SER A 53 -16.43 -10.50 -6.30
N TYR A 54 -17.64 -10.98 -6.55
CA TYR A 54 -17.93 -12.03 -7.52
C TYR A 54 -17.58 -11.62 -8.96
N ALA A 55 -17.76 -10.36 -9.31
CA ALA A 55 -17.55 -9.84 -10.66
C ALA A 55 -16.06 -9.60 -10.98
N SER A 56 -15.17 -9.72 -10.00
CA SER A 56 -13.76 -9.53 -10.22
C SER A 56 -13.14 -10.77 -10.84
N THR A 57 -13.08 -10.79 -12.15
CA THR A 57 -12.04 -11.54 -12.84
C THR A 57 -10.70 -10.91 -12.44
N ALA A 58 -10.06 -11.44 -11.40
CA ALA A 58 -8.67 -11.09 -11.13
C ALA A 58 -7.91 -11.49 -12.39
N ILE A 59 -7.48 -10.49 -13.15
CA ILE A 59 -6.67 -10.72 -14.34
C ILE A 59 -5.26 -11.02 -13.82
N TYR A 60 -5.03 -12.28 -13.45
CA TYR A 60 -3.68 -12.79 -13.28
C TYR A 60 -2.97 -12.77 -14.64
N PRO A 61 -1.65 -12.65 -14.68
CA PRO A 61 -0.91 -12.96 -15.89
C PRO A 61 -1.32 -14.36 -16.38
N LYS A 62 -1.62 -14.48 -17.65
CA LYS A 62 -2.23 -15.70 -18.25
C LYS A 62 -1.50 -16.98 -17.86
N GLU A 63 -0.17 -16.93 -17.81
CA GLU A 63 0.70 -18.05 -17.46
C GLU A 63 0.47 -18.55 -16.01
N THR A 64 0.17 -17.65 -15.09
CA THR A 64 -0.10 -18.01 -13.68
C THR A 64 -1.56 -18.42 -13.48
N PHE A 65 -2.48 -17.87 -14.26
CA PHE A 65 -3.91 -18.16 -14.19
C PHE A 65 -4.27 -19.49 -14.82
N ASP A 66 -3.61 -19.89 -15.92
CA ASP A 66 -3.87 -21.16 -16.59
C ASP A 66 -3.51 -22.36 -15.69
N ASP A 67 -2.48 -22.23 -14.86
CA ASP A 67 -2.12 -23.27 -13.88
C ASP A 67 -3.11 -23.31 -12.71
N TYR A 68 -3.59 -22.17 -12.26
CA TYR A 68 -4.60 -22.05 -11.19
C TYR A 68 -6.00 -22.51 -11.63
N SER A 69 -6.42 -22.14 -12.84
CA SER A 69 -7.76 -22.49 -13.35
C SER A 69 -7.91 -23.96 -13.71
N ARG A 70 -6.80 -24.63 -14.10
CA ARG A 70 -6.80 -26.10 -14.31
C ARG A 70 -6.97 -26.88 -13.02
N ALA A 71 -6.52 -26.32 -11.89
CA ALA A 71 -6.62 -26.96 -10.58
C ALA A 71 -7.97 -26.71 -9.89
N ASN A 72 -8.67 -25.59 -10.17
CA ASN A 72 -9.83 -25.15 -9.39
C ASN A 72 -10.90 -24.48 -10.25
N ASN A 73 -11.94 -25.24 -10.63
CA ASN A 73 -13.19 -24.70 -11.23
C ASN A 73 -13.97 -23.79 -10.28
N LEU A 74 -13.55 -23.65 -9.03
CA LEU A 74 -14.25 -22.97 -7.94
C LEU A 74 -14.08 -21.45 -7.94
N LEU A 75 -13.13 -20.91 -8.72
CA LEU A 75 -13.01 -19.45 -8.92
C LEU A 75 -14.25 -18.82 -9.59
N LEU A 76 -15.12 -19.67 -10.18
CA LEU A 76 -16.35 -19.26 -10.84
C LEU A 76 -17.59 -19.32 -9.92
N ILE A 77 -17.46 -19.86 -8.70
CA ILE A 77 -18.58 -19.96 -7.77
C ILE A 77 -18.60 -18.72 -6.89
N PRO A 78 -19.73 -18.01 -6.75
CA PRO A 78 -19.86 -16.89 -5.84
C PRO A 78 -19.63 -17.38 -4.41
N SER A 79 -18.44 -17.15 -3.88
CA SER A 79 -18.20 -17.27 -2.45
C SER A 79 -18.52 -15.93 -1.82
N SER A 80 -19.42 -15.91 -0.85
CA SER A 80 -19.65 -14.73 -0.02
C SER A 80 -18.45 -14.58 0.91
N VAL A 81 -17.49 -13.81 0.48
CA VAL A 81 -16.34 -13.42 1.29
C VAL A 81 -16.62 -12.05 1.86
N GLU A 82 -16.65 -11.97 3.17
CA GLU A 82 -16.78 -10.71 3.90
C GLU A 82 -15.40 -10.24 4.36
N ILE A 83 -15.08 -9.01 4.06
CA ILE A 83 -13.84 -8.38 4.53
C ILE A 83 -14.10 -7.74 5.90
N ILE A 84 -13.49 -8.31 6.92
CA ILE A 84 -13.65 -7.86 8.30
C ILE A 84 -12.78 -6.64 8.60
N ASN A 85 -11.51 -6.69 8.18
CA ASN A 85 -10.58 -5.60 8.45
C ASN A 85 -9.40 -5.61 7.47
N ILE A 86 -8.84 -4.42 7.25
CA ILE A 86 -7.58 -4.24 6.55
C ILE A 86 -6.68 -3.41 7.47
N SER A 87 -5.54 -3.96 7.84
CA SER A 87 -4.53 -3.31 8.65
C SER A 87 -3.20 -3.28 7.92
N TYR A 88 -2.26 -2.50 8.43
CA TYR A 88 -0.87 -2.55 7.99
C TYR A 88 0.06 -2.59 9.20
N THR A 89 1.28 -3.02 8.94
CA THR A 89 2.39 -3.03 9.91
C THR A 89 3.62 -2.44 9.25
N GLU A 90 4.29 -1.56 9.95
CA GLU A 90 5.59 -1.05 9.55
C GLU A 90 6.65 -2.12 9.79
N MET A 91 7.38 -2.45 8.74
CA MET A 91 8.41 -3.50 8.74
C MET A 91 9.82 -2.93 8.84
N GLY A 92 9.94 -1.62 9.09
CA GLY A 92 11.20 -0.91 9.14
C GLY A 92 11.70 -0.45 7.77
N HIS A 93 12.93 0.06 7.74
CA HIS A 93 13.58 0.59 6.55
C HIS A 93 14.25 -0.52 5.73
N ASP A 94 14.00 -0.53 4.43
CA ASP A 94 14.64 -1.45 3.48
C ASP A 94 15.82 -0.74 2.80
N SER A 95 17.04 -1.14 3.14
CA SER A 95 18.27 -0.53 2.65
C SER A 95 18.53 -0.76 1.16
N ASN A 96 17.92 -1.77 0.53
CA ASN A 96 18.11 -2.04 -0.90
C ASN A 96 17.38 -1.02 -1.78
N PHE A 97 16.30 -0.46 -1.27
CA PHE A 97 15.47 0.48 -2.00
C PHE A 97 15.43 1.88 -1.36
N ASP A 98 16.09 2.03 -0.20
CA ASP A 98 16.10 3.29 0.58
C ASP A 98 14.68 3.81 0.89
N LYS A 99 13.81 2.91 1.33
CA LYS A 99 12.38 3.19 1.59
C LYS A 99 11.87 2.44 2.81
N ASN A 100 10.84 2.99 3.44
CA ASN A 100 10.14 2.31 4.54
C ASN A 100 9.21 1.23 4.00
N LYS A 101 9.27 0.05 4.60
CA LYS A 101 8.48 -1.10 4.18
C LYS A 101 7.21 -1.21 5.00
N ILE A 102 6.08 -1.27 4.30
CA ILE A 102 4.74 -1.45 4.86
C ILE A 102 4.20 -2.80 4.40
N GLN A 103 3.68 -3.57 5.32
CA GLN A 103 3.01 -4.83 5.01
C GLN A 103 1.51 -4.74 5.33
N PHE A 104 0.67 -4.82 4.30
CA PHE A 104 -0.77 -4.93 4.47
C PHE A 104 -1.19 -6.34 4.88
N LYS A 105 -2.22 -6.42 5.72
CA LYS A 105 -2.84 -7.67 6.15
C LYS A 105 -4.36 -7.53 6.10
N VAL A 106 -4.98 -8.47 5.39
CA VAL A 106 -6.43 -8.55 5.24
C VAL A 106 -6.96 -9.62 6.15
N TYR A 107 -8.05 -9.33 6.84
CA TYR A 107 -8.85 -10.27 7.64
C TYR A 107 -10.17 -10.47 6.92
N ALA A 108 -10.51 -11.72 6.64
CA ALA A 108 -11.71 -12.06 5.89
C ALA A 108 -12.43 -13.24 6.52
N HIS A 109 -13.73 -13.29 6.30
CA HIS A 109 -14.60 -14.40 6.67
C HIS A 109 -15.23 -15.00 5.42
N SER A 110 -15.34 -16.33 5.37
CA SER A 110 -16.11 -17.03 4.35
C SER A 110 -17.36 -17.62 4.98
N SER A 111 -18.53 -17.30 4.43
CA SER A 111 -19.78 -17.91 4.89
C SER A 111 -19.97 -19.36 4.43
N LYS A 112 -19.08 -19.85 3.57
CA LYS A 112 -19.03 -21.24 3.11
C LYS A 112 -17.85 -21.96 3.75
N ASP A 113 -18.05 -23.25 3.98
CA ASP A 113 -16.99 -24.15 4.41
C ASP A 113 -16.13 -24.47 3.18
N LEU A 114 -15.02 -23.74 3.06
CA LEU A 114 -14.06 -23.85 1.95
C LEU A 114 -12.81 -24.58 2.44
N ASP A 115 -12.22 -25.37 1.55
CA ASP A 115 -10.96 -26.01 1.87
C ASP A 115 -9.80 -25.00 1.89
N LYS A 116 -8.65 -25.41 2.43
CA LYS A 116 -7.48 -24.54 2.54
C LYS A 116 -6.99 -24.01 1.18
N LYS A 117 -7.08 -24.84 0.13
CA LYS A 117 -6.61 -24.44 -1.22
C LYS A 117 -7.52 -23.37 -1.82
N GLU A 118 -8.82 -23.49 -1.59
CA GLU A 118 -9.82 -22.52 -2.01
C GLU A 118 -9.61 -21.19 -1.29
N LEU A 119 -9.43 -21.23 0.03
CA LEU A 119 -9.15 -20.06 0.83
C LEU A 119 -7.83 -19.38 0.41
N ASP A 120 -6.76 -20.13 0.17
CA ASP A 120 -5.49 -19.61 -0.30
C ASP A 120 -5.65 -18.96 -1.68
N SER A 121 -6.37 -19.59 -2.62
CA SER A 121 -6.62 -19.04 -3.96
C SER A 121 -7.41 -17.74 -3.94
N ILE A 122 -8.45 -17.68 -3.10
CA ILE A 122 -9.22 -16.45 -2.90
C ILE A 122 -8.36 -15.37 -2.24
N GLY A 123 -7.57 -15.74 -1.24
CA GLY A 123 -6.65 -14.84 -0.56
C GLY A 123 -5.58 -14.25 -1.49
N ASP A 124 -5.03 -15.06 -2.37
CA ASP A 124 -4.07 -14.60 -3.39
C ASP A 124 -4.69 -13.61 -4.36
N ARG A 125 -5.94 -13.86 -4.79
CA ARG A 125 -6.70 -12.93 -5.62
C ARG A 125 -6.94 -11.60 -4.93
N ILE A 126 -7.35 -11.63 -3.66
CA ILE A 126 -7.55 -10.43 -2.84
C ILE A 126 -6.24 -9.64 -2.74
N ASN A 127 -5.15 -10.30 -2.37
CA ASN A 127 -3.84 -9.69 -2.24
C ASN A 127 -3.29 -9.14 -3.56
N TYR A 128 -3.54 -9.83 -4.68
CA TYR A 128 -3.16 -9.35 -6.01
C TYR A 128 -3.88 -8.05 -6.36
N ASN A 129 -5.22 -8.00 -6.21
CA ASN A 129 -6.00 -6.81 -6.52
C ASN A 129 -5.66 -5.64 -5.58
N LEU A 130 -5.40 -5.92 -4.29
CA LEU A 130 -4.91 -4.93 -3.35
C LEU A 130 -3.62 -4.27 -3.87
N ARG A 131 -2.61 -5.07 -4.20
CA ARG A 131 -1.32 -4.57 -4.69
C ARG A 131 -1.45 -3.86 -6.04
N LYS A 132 -2.26 -4.41 -6.95
CA LYS A 132 -2.55 -3.80 -8.26
C LYS A 132 -3.16 -2.42 -8.10
N SER A 133 -4.14 -2.26 -7.21
CA SER A 133 -4.78 -0.98 -6.95
C SER A 133 -3.80 0.06 -6.41
N ILE A 134 -2.91 -0.33 -5.48
CA ILE A 134 -1.84 0.54 -5.00
C ILE A 134 -0.88 0.91 -6.14
N ALA A 135 -0.47 -0.07 -6.96
CA ALA A 135 0.46 0.16 -8.08
C ALA A 135 -0.11 1.14 -9.12
N LEU A 136 -1.41 1.08 -9.37
CA LEU A 136 -2.10 2.01 -10.24
C LEU A 136 -2.18 3.42 -9.63
N THR A 137 -2.47 3.52 -8.34
CA THR A 137 -2.57 4.79 -7.62
C THR A 137 -1.24 5.56 -7.62
N PHE A 138 -0.11 4.86 -7.50
CA PHE A 138 1.22 5.46 -7.52
C PHE A 138 1.92 5.38 -8.88
N GLU A 139 1.21 5.00 -9.95
CA GLU A 139 1.76 4.85 -11.30
C GLU A 139 3.03 3.97 -11.37
N SER A 140 3.17 3.03 -10.42
CA SER A 140 4.36 2.21 -10.24
C SER A 140 4.30 0.85 -10.96
N THR A 141 3.37 0.67 -11.87
CA THR A 141 3.16 -0.60 -12.60
C THR A 141 4.37 -1.05 -13.41
N LYS A 142 5.20 -0.11 -13.88
CA LYS A 142 6.42 -0.40 -14.66
C LYS A 142 7.62 -0.76 -13.78
N SER A 143 7.60 -0.40 -12.51
CA SER A 143 8.69 -0.62 -11.54
C SER A 143 8.47 -1.84 -10.65
N THR A 144 7.36 -2.54 -10.78
CA THR A 144 7.04 -3.76 -10.04
C THR A 144 7.01 -4.99 -10.97
N ASN A 145 6.98 -6.18 -10.38
CA ASN A 145 6.84 -7.41 -11.16
C ASN A 145 5.39 -7.63 -11.63
N LYS A 146 5.16 -8.67 -12.44
CA LYS A 146 3.83 -9.03 -12.97
C LYS A 146 2.78 -9.32 -11.89
N LEU A 147 3.20 -9.60 -10.66
CA LEU A 147 2.32 -9.85 -9.51
C LEU A 147 2.16 -8.64 -8.60
N TYR A 148 2.71 -7.50 -9.00
CA TYR A 148 2.74 -6.27 -8.20
C TYR A 148 3.31 -6.51 -6.79
N ASN A 149 4.41 -7.24 -6.67
CA ASN A 149 5.05 -7.56 -5.40
C ASN A 149 6.57 -7.42 -5.47
N PRO A 150 7.16 -6.42 -4.82
CA PRO A 150 6.52 -5.34 -4.06
C PRO A 150 5.97 -4.22 -4.96
N VAL A 151 5.19 -3.33 -4.35
CA VAL A 151 4.70 -2.08 -4.96
C VAL A 151 5.48 -0.91 -4.37
N PHE A 152 5.73 0.11 -5.18
CA PHE A 152 6.54 1.27 -4.79
C PHE A 152 5.73 2.56 -4.83
N SER A 153 6.00 3.42 -3.85
CA SER A 153 5.68 4.85 -3.86
C SER A 153 6.95 5.68 -3.64
N PRO A 154 6.91 7.00 -3.63
CA PRO A 154 8.08 7.83 -3.35
C PRO A 154 8.81 7.46 -2.05
N HIS A 155 8.09 7.21 -0.94
CA HIS A 155 8.70 6.95 0.37
C HIS A 155 8.53 5.52 0.88
N TYR A 156 7.65 4.70 0.27
CA TYR A 156 7.30 3.38 0.80
C TYR A 156 7.45 2.25 -0.20
N ILE A 157 7.64 1.05 0.37
CA ILE A 157 7.48 -0.24 -0.31
C ILE A 157 6.29 -0.94 0.32
N PHE A 158 5.32 -1.33 -0.49
CA PHE A 158 4.14 -2.04 -0.04
C PHE A 158 4.19 -3.52 -0.41
N THR A 159 3.91 -4.35 0.57
CA THR A 159 3.79 -5.81 0.44
C THR A 159 2.50 -6.27 1.11
N THR A 160 2.13 -7.53 0.92
CA THR A 160 0.97 -8.14 1.59
C THR A 160 1.38 -9.38 2.36
N ALA A 161 0.79 -9.61 3.54
CA ALA A 161 0.78 -10.90 4.20
C ALA A 161 -0.35 -11.76 3.62
N ASN A 162 -0.32 -13.08 3.87
CA ASN A 162 -1.45 -13.95 3.54
C ASN A 162 -2.72 -13.47 4.24
N VAL A 163 -3.86 -13.61 3.57
CA VAL A 163 -5.16 -13.28 4.14
C VAL A 163 -5.39 -14.15 5.38
N LYS A 164 -5.83 -13.52 6.46
CA LYS A 164 -6.19 -14.23 7.68
C LYS A 164 -7.70 -14.48 7.67
N TRP A 165 -8.06 -15.74 7.59
CA TRP A 165 -9.44 -16.19 7.68
C TRP A 165 -9.86 -16.31 9.15
N VAL A 166 -11.01 -15.75 9.49
CA VAL A 166 -11.58 -15.64 10.86
C VAL A 166 -13.02 -16.06 10.88
#